data_ab4c187988dc1dbb24f8f74379f7d725
#
_entry.id   ab4c187988dc1dbb24f8f74379f7d725
#
_cell.length_a   1.000
_cell.length_b   1.000
_cell.length_c   1.000
_cell.angle_alpha   90.00
_cell.angle_beta   90.00
_cell.angle_gamma   90.00
#
_symmetry.space_group_name_H-M   'P 1'
#
loop_
_entity.id
_entity.type
_entity.pdbx_description
1 polymer ?
#
loop_
_entity_poly.entity_id
_entity_poly.type
_entity_poly.pdbx_seq_one_letter_code
_entity_poly.pdbx_strand_id
1 'polypeptide(L)'
;QHSQKELTELSDSSLQPVMDIATNILDLAKSIYSLVENAKANKKRCQRVSERVKALESLVKSIEQRSAVQPADDINKALNELSITLTSAYHLIKKYTMSHLVKRILMSSSHGDEFNGVNERLNDAFQNLALALQVEHGNEVYKVFELISRQKEDEVDGKEDDAELKRMLTEYGEYVEAMQRDLEEIKTNVSKIVEMLNKPSIISVKIRMIRQEDLKFDQEPPFMTTPTAMVYKGQFCGFTVAIKKYIDPSNTNPREVRSLFEKEVDTMKRFESPNILRMFGICILDENTPKPQYLIIMEYCEKGSLRAVLDSPCELSWIRKACMCLDAAQGLYRLHLTEEKSKVHGSISSSKFLVDENFRVKLGGLELAKTETSLRRMTKKKDNNVMSLCYSSPQLLNDINHTYNKECEVYSFGIVLWEIATRKKPFEGYTSDDLHNKVFKEKYQEPLPPDCPEALGQLIDNCREFDEAQRLSAGVLVDKLCSVVVQLEQR
;
A
#
# COMPACT_ATOMS: atom_id res chain seq x y z
N GLN A 1 32.76 -43.06 -13.22
CA GLN A 1 31.40 -43.54 -12.82
C GLN A 1 31.00 -43.12 -11.38
N HIS A 2 31.94 -42.87 -10.45
CA HIS A 2 31.62 -42.36 -9.10
C HIS A 2 31.27 -40.87 -9.12
N SER A 3 31.94 -40.08 -9.94
CA SER A 3 31.74 -38.62 -10.00
C SER A 3 30.41 -38.19 -10.66
N GLN A 4 29.82 -39.05 -11.52
CA GLN A 4 28.51 -38.78 -12.14
C GLN A 4 27.33 -39.15 -11.23
N LYS A 5 27.51 -40.09 -10.31
CA LYS A 5 26.46 -40.43 -9.31
C LYS A 5 26.35 -39.36 -8.21
N GLU A 6 27.47 -38.83 -7.74
CA GLU A 6 27.45 -37.73 -6.75
C GLU A 6 26.84 -36.42 -7.30
N LEU A 7 27.06 -36.12 -8.59
CA LEU A 7 26.43 -34.95 -9.24
C LEU A 7 24.92 -35.12 -9.47
N THR A 8 24.41 -36.33 -9.66
CA THR A 8 22.97 -36.62 -9.76
C THR A 8 22.28 -36.60 -8.39
N GLU A 9 22.90 -37.12 -7.34
CA GLU A 9 22.34 -37.08 -5.98
C GLU A 9 22.34 -35.69 -5.36
N LEU A 10 23.33 -34.82 -5.68
CA LEU A 10 23.35 -33.42 -5.27
C LEU A 10 22.32 -32.55 -6.03
N SER A 11 22.00 -32.89 -7.29
CA SER A 11 20.95 -32.19 -8.05
C SER A 11 19.54 -32.55 -7.59
N ASP A 12 19.31 -33.79 -7.16
CA ASP A 12 18.01 -34.25 -6.64
C ASP A 12 17.67 -33.61 -5.29
N SER A 13 18.65 -33.44 -4.40
CA SER A 13 18.41 -32.82 -3.08
C SER A 13 18.11 -31.35 -3.12
N SER A 14 18.56 -30.62 -4.16
CA SER A 14 18.30 -29.16 -4.34
C SER A 14 16.95 -28.87 -5.00
N LEU A 15 16.37 -29.87 -5.72
CA LEU A 15 15.08 -29.72 -6.40
C LEU A 15 13.90 -30.11 -5.50
N GLN A 16 14.11 -30.93 -4.46
CA GLN A 16 13.04 -31.36 -3.58
C GLN A 16 12.24 -30.22 -2.92
N PRO A 17 12.86 -29.17 -2.37
CA PRO A 17 12.13 -28.04 -1.80
C PRO A 17 11.29 -27.29 -2.85
N VAL A 18 11.76 -27.16 -4.10
CA VAL A 18 11.03 -26.53 -5.21
C VAL A 18 9.78 -27.32 -5.54
N MET A 19 9.88 -28.65 -5.60
CA MET A 19 8.76 -29.54 -5.92
C MET A 19 7.71 -29.56 -4.81
N ASP A 20 8.13 -29.51 -3.54
CA ASP A 20 7.21 -29.45 -2.40
C ASP A 20 6.38 -28.15 -2.41
N ILE A 21 7.02 -27.02 -2.70
CA ILE A 21 6.33 -25.73 -2.83
C ILE A 21 5.40 -25.74 -4.05
N ALA A 22 5.83 -26.25 -5.19
CA ALA A 22 5.02 -26.37 -6.40
C ALA A 22 3.77 -27.22 -6.15
N THR A 23 3.88 -28.35 -5.47
CA THR A 23 2.75 -29.20 -5.09
C THR A 23 1.73 -28.46 -4.22
N ASN A 24 2.21 -27.74 -3.19
CA ASN A 24 1.35 -26.92 -2.33
C ASN A 24 0.61 -25.83 -3.12
N ILE A 25 1.27 -25.20 -4.08
CA ILE A 25 0.66 -24.19 -4.97
C ILE A 25 -0.46 -24.80 -5.80
N LEU A 26 -0.24 -26.00 -6.37
CA LEU A 26 -1.25 -26.69 -7.18
C LEU A 26 -2.49 -27.09 -6.36
N ASP A 27 -2.31 -27.51 -5.12
CA ASP A 27 -3.43 -27.85 -4.23
C ASP A 27 -4.20 -26.60 -3.76
N LEU A 28 -3.49 -25.50 -3.52
CA LEU A 28 -4.11 -24.22 -3.22
C LEU A 28 -4.91 -23.68 -4.42
N ALA A 29 -4.40 -23.83 -5.63
CA ALA A 29 -5.12 -23.48 -6.86
C ALA A 29 -6.44 -24.25 -7.00
N LYS A 30 -6.44 -25.56 -6.79
CA LYS A 30 -7.65 -26.40 -6.78
C LYS A 30 -8.67 -25.91 -5.73
N SER A 31 -8.18 -25.55 -4.55
CA SER A 31 -9.02 -25.01 -3.48
C SER A 31 -9.67 -23.67 -3.87
N ILE A 32 -8.94 -22.79 -4.55
CA ILE A 32 -9.46 -21.54 -5.10
C ILE A 32 -10.57 -21.82 -6.12
N TYR A 33 -10.40 -22.78 -7.04
CA TYR A 33 -11.43 -23.10 -8.05
C TYR A 33 -12.73 -23.56 -7.38
N SER A 34 -12.64 -24.45 -6.40
CA SER A 34 -13.81 -24.90 -5.64
C SER A 34 -14.53 -23.76 -4.92
N LEU A 35 -13.79 -22.78 -4.38
CA LEU A 35 -14.39 -21.61 -3.74
C LEU A 35 -15.08 -20.69 -4.74
N VAL A 36 -14.51 -20.49 -5.93
CA VAL A 36 -15.08 -19.64 -6.98
C VAL A 36 -16.42 -20.16 -7.45
N GLU A 37 -16.57 -21.48 -7.63
CA GLU A 37 -17.86 -22.12 -7.96
C GLU A 37 -18.95 -21.86 -6.91
N ASN A 38 -18.56 -21.69 -5.65
CA ASN A 38 -19.45 -21.46 -4.52
C ASN A 38 -19.61 -19.98 -4.14
N ALA A 39 -19.04 -19.05 -4.91
CA ALA A 39 -19.12 -17.63 -4.64
C ALA A 39 -20.57 -17.11 -4.75
N LYS A 40 -21.05 -16.44 -3.71
CA LYS A 40 -22.40 -15.89 -3.61
C LYS A 40 -22.49 -14.43 -4.07
N ALA A 41 -21.37 -13.73 -4.06
CA ALA A 41 -21.26 -12.34 -4.47
C ALA A 41 -19.89 -12.10 -5.15
N ASN A 42 -19.76 -11.03 -5.92
CA ASN A 42 -18.55 -10.71 -6.69
C ASN A 42 -18.08 -11.88 -7.57
N LYS A 43 -19.02 -12.55 -8.20
CA LYS A 43 -18.75 -13.79 -8.96
C LYS A 43 -17.78 -13.59 -10.09
N LYS A 44 -17.91 -12.49 -10.84
CA LYS A 44 -17.04 -12.18 -11.97
C LYS A 44 -15.63 -11.82 -11.52
N ARG A 45 -15.50 -11.01 -10.47
CA ARG A 45 -14.22 -10.72 -9.85
C ARG A 45 -13.53 -11.99 -9.33
N CYS A 46 -14.27 -12.89 -8.69
CA CYS A 46 -13.75 -14.20 -8.28
C CYS A 46 -13.31 -15.04 -9.48
N GLN A 47 -14.07 -15.03 -10.57
CA GLN A 47 -13.75 -15.74 -11.80
C GLN A 47 -12.45 -15.21 -12.42
N ARG A 48 -12.26 -13.90 -12.48
CA ARG A 48 -11.01 -13.28 -12.98
C ARG A 48 -9.77 -13.67 -12.17
N VAL A 49 -9.89 -13.73 -10.85
CA VAL A 49 -8.82 -14.26 -9.99
C VAL A 49 -8.52 -15.72 -10.37
N SER A 50 -9.56 -16.56 -10.54
CA SER A 50 -9.42 -17.97 -10.92
C SER A 50 -8.71 -18.13 -12.27
N GLU A 51 -9.01 -17.32 -13.26
CA GLU A 51 -8.38 -17.35 -14.59
C GLU A 51 -6.87 -17.03 -14.52
N ARG A 52 -6.48 -16.01 -13.72
CA ARG A 52 -5.07 -15.70 -13.47
C ARG A 52 -4.35 -16.84 -12.75
N VAL A 53 -5.02 -17.46 -11.77
CA VAL A 53 -4.48 -18.64 -11.06
C VAL A 53 -4.28 -19.80 -12.00
N LYS A 54 -5.16 -20.05 -12.97
CA LYS A 54 -4.99 -21.10 -14.00
C LYS A 54 -3.77 -20.88 -14.88
N ALA A 55 -3.51 -19.63 -15.28
CA ALA A 55 -2.33 -19.31 -16.06
C ALA A 55 -1.04 -19.53 -15.26
N LEU A 56 -1.02 -19.13 -13.97
CA LEU A 56 0.07 -19.40 -13.05
C LEU A 56 0.28 -20.89 -12.80
N GLU A 57 -0.80 -21.66 -12.61
CA GLU A 57 -0.76 -23.13 -12.50
C GLU A 57 -0.06 -23.77 -13.70
N SER A 58 -0.32 -23.26 -14.90
CA SER A 58 0.32 -23.77 -16.12
C SER A 58 1.83 -23.52 -16.13
N LEU A 59 2.29 -22.40 -15.59
CA LEU A 59 3.73 -22.13 -15.42
C LEU A 59 4.35 -23.06 -14.37
N VAL A 60 3.68 -23.26 -13.23
CA VAL A 60 4.17 -24.13 -12.17
C VAL A 60 4.29 -25.57 -12.66
N LYS A 61 3.31 -26.08 -13.41
CA LYS A 61 3.37 -27.43 -14.01
C LYS A 61 4.52 -27.58 -15.02
N SER A 62 4.94 -26.51 -15.66
CA SER A 62 6.08 -26.56 -16.58
C SER A 62 7.42 -26.78 -15.88
N ILE A 63 7.51 -26.55 -14.56
CA ILE A 63 8.70 -26.81 -13.76
C ILE A 63 9.01 -28.30 -13.70
N GLU A 64 7.97 -29.15 -13.55
CA GLU A 64 8.11 -30.61 -13.50
C GLU A 64 8.70 -31.20 -14.79
N GLN A 65 8.56 -30.51 -15.91
CA GLN A 65 8.97 -30.98 -17.24
C GLN A 65 10.36 -30.46 -17.67
N ARG A 66 10.98 -29.56 -16.89
CA ARG A 66 12.27 -28.96 -17.23
C ARG A 66 13.42 -29.63 -16.50
N SER A 67 14.38 -30.15 -17.27
CA SER A 67 15.66 -30.64 -16.74
C SER A 67 16.49 -29.47 -16.18
N ALA A 68 17.09 -29.67 -15.02
CA ALA A 68 17.79 -28.71 -14.18
C ALA A 68 18.91 -27.92 -14.88
N VAL A 69 18.62 -26.73 -15.41
CA VAL A 69 19.64 -25.81 -15.98
C VAL A 69 19.61 -24.42 -15.34
N GLN A 70 18.69 -24.13 -14.40
CA GLN A 70 18.51 -22.79 -13.84
C GLN A 70 18.84 -22.72 -12.35
N PRO A 71 19.25 -21.52 -11.83
CA PRO A 71 19.48 -21.34 -10.40
C PRO A 71 18.20 -21.65 -9.61
N ALA A 72 18.24 -22.69 -8.78
CA ALA A 72 17.11 -23.11 -7.94
C ALA A 72 16.59 -22.00 -7.01
N ASP A 73 17.45 -21.06 -6.63
CA ASP A 73 17.15 -20.00 -5.68
C ASP A 73 16.15 -18.96 -6.24
N ASP A 74 16.28 -18.56 -7.51
CA ASP A 74 15.36 -17.59 -8.13
C ASP A 74 13.97 -18.20 -8.31
N ILE A 75 13.91 -19.48 -8.71
CA ILE A 75 12.65 -20.20 -8.84
C ILE A 75 12.00 -20.40 -7.47
N ASN A 76 12.76 -20.78 -6.44
CA ASN A 76 12.28 -20.90 -5.08
C ASN A 76 11.68 -19.60 -4.54
N LYS A 77 12.36 -18.46 -4.77
CA LYS A 77 11.87 -17.16 -4.37
C LYS A 77 10.55 -16.83 -5.07
N ALA A 78 10.48 -17.00 -6.39
CA ALA A 78 9.26 -16.72 -7.15
C ALA A 78 8.08 -17.61 -6.74
N LEU A 79 8.32 -18.91 -6.46
CA LEU A 79 7.29 -19.83 -5.98
C LEU A 79 6.81 -19.49 -4.56
N ASN A 80 7.69 -19.07 -3.67
CA ASN A 80 7.29 -18.64 -2.33
C ASN A 80 6.42 -17.37 -2.39
N GLU A 81 6.79 -16.38 -3.19
CA GLU A 81 5.98 -15.18 -3.41
C GLU A 81 4.60 -15.53 -4.01
N LEU A 82 4.56 -16.45 -4.98
CA LEU A 82 3.31 -16.94 -5.56
C LEU A 82 2.44 -17.65 -4.53
N SER A 83 3.00 -18.52 -3.69
CA SER A 83 2.25 -19.24 -2.64
C SER A 83 1.56 -18.27 -1.67
N ILE A 84 2.25 -17.19 -1.27
CA ILE A 84 1.71 -16.14 -0.42
C ILE A 84 0.55 -15.40 -1.11
N THR A 85 0.74 -15.05 -2.38
CA THR A 85 -0.28 -14.34 -3.17
C THR A 85 -1.53 -15.20 -3.37
N LEU A 86 -1.36 -16.50 -3.65
CA LEU A 86 -2.48 -17.44 -3.76
C LEU A 86 -3.22 -17.65 -2.44
N THR A 87 -2.50 -17.66 -1.31
CA THR A 87 -3.12 -17.70 0.02
C THR A 87 -4.01 -16.47 0.26
N SER A 88 -3.55 -15.29 -0.13
CA SER A 88 -4.35 -14.06 -0.05
C SER A 88 -5.57 -14.11 -0.95
N ALA A 89 -5.42 -14.63 -2.18
CA ALA A 89 -6.53 -14.83 -3.12
C ALA A 89 -7.57 -15.82 -2.56
N TYR A 90 -7.13 -16.93 -1.96
CA TYR A 90 -7.98 -17.91 -1.31
C TYR A 90 -8.82 -17.28 -0.19
N HIS A 91 -8.18 -16.51 0.70
CA HIS A 91 -8.87 -15.85 1.79
C HIS A 91 -9.85 -14.77 1.30
N LEU A 92 -9.47 -14.01 0.28
CA LEU A 92 -10.37 -13.03 -0.34
C LEU A 92 -11.63 -13.71 -0.89
N ILE A 93 -11.49 -14.75 -1.71
CA ILE A 93 -12.64 -15.44 -2.33
C ILE A 93 -13.50 -16.12 -1.26
N LYS A 94 -12.88 -16.73 -0.25
CA LYS A 94 -13.60 -17.39 0.87
C LYS A 94 -14.56 -16.44 1.58
N LYS A 95 -14.25 -15.14 1.70
CA LYS A 95 -15.18 -14.13 2.25
C LYS A 95 -16.52 -14.14 1.52
N TYR A 96 -16.51 -14.34 0.20
CA TYR A 96 -17.70 -14.27 -0.65
C TYR A 96 -18.47 -15.58 -0.77
N THR A 97 -17.96 -16.66 -0.21
CA THR A 97 -18.68 -17.96 -0.13
C THR A 97 -19.53 -18.09 1.12
N MET A 98 -19.21 -17.36 2.20
CA MET A 98 -19.87 -17.49 3.51
C MET A 98 -21.04 -16.52 3.64
N SER A 99 -22.28 -17.04 3.71
CA SER A 99 -23.53 -16.26 3.68
C SER A 99 -23.69 -15.23 4.82
N HIS A 100 -23.12 -15.48 6.00
CA HIS A 100 -23.18 -14.55 7.13
C HIS A 100 -22.16 -13.39 7.03
N LEU A 101 -21.08 -13.58 6.28
CA LEU A 101 -20.09 -12.55 5.99
C LEU A 101 -20.50 -11.68 4.81
N VAL A 102 -21.22 -12.21 3.82
CA VAL A 102 -21.71 -11.47 2.65
C VAL A 102 -22.52 -10.24 3.08
N LYS A 103 -23.38 -10.37 4.10
CA LYS A 103 -24.16 -9.23 4.65
C LYS A 103 -23.26 -8.10 5.17
N ARG A 104 -22.16 -8.44 5.84
CA ARG A 104 -21.22 -7.48 6.44
C ARG A 104 -20.31 -6.85 5.38
N ILE A 105 -19.99 -7.62 4.35
CA ILE A 105 -19.16 -7.22 3.22
C ILE A 105 -19.94 -6.27 2.31
N LEU A 106 -21.22 -6.53 2.04
CA LEU A 106 -22.10 -5.68 1.23
C LEU A 106 -22.21 -4.23 1.76
N MET A 107 -21.91 -4.02 3.04
CA MET A 107 -21.94 -2.71 3.70
C MET A 107 -20.56 -1.98 3.66
N SER A 108 -19.52 -2.57 3.09
CA SER A 108 -18.20 -1.95 2.97
C SER A 108 -17.94 -1.52 1.52
N SER A 109 -17.44 -0.32 1.31
CA SER A 109 -17.23 0.28 -0.03
C SER A 109 -15.91 -0.11 -0.72
N SER A 110 -15.14 -1.05 -0.15
CA SER A 110 -13.74 -1.33 -0.60
C SER A 110 -13.57 -2.62 -1.42
N HIS A 111 -14.66 -3.23 -1.90
CA HIS A 111 -14.57 -4.55 -2.58
C HIS A 111 -13.72 -4.54 -3.85
N GLY A 112 -13.90 -3.52 -4.68
CA GLY A 112 -13.17 -3.38 -5.93
C GLY A 112 -11.65 -3.31 -5.69
N ASP A 113 -11.24 -2.54 -4.69
CA ASP A 113 -9.83 -2.32 -4.39
C ASP A 113 -9.12 -3.60 -3.87
N GLU A 114 -9.82 -4.42 -3.08
CA GLU A 114 -9.28 -5.70 -2.61
C GLU A 114 -9.03 -6.66 -3.77
N PHE A 115 -9.96 -6.77 -4.71
CA PHE A 115 -9.79 -7.60 -5.91
C PHE A 115 -8.72 -7.06 -6.84
N ASN A 116 -8.69 -5.74 -7.07
CA ASN A 116 -7.66 -5.10 -7.88
C ASN A 116 -6.27 -5.36 -7.31
N GLY A 117 -6.11 -5.19 -6.00
CA GLY A 117 -4.85 -5.47 -5.33
C GLY A 117 -4.39 -6.94 -5.44
N VAL A 118 -5.31 -7.91 -5.38
CA VAL A 118 -4.98 -9.33 -5.60
C VAL A 118 -4.64 -9.58 -7.07
N ASN A 119 -5.40 -9.02 -8.02
CA ASN A 119 -5.14 -9.17 -9.46
C ASN A 119 -3.76 -8.60 -9.86
N GLU A 120 -3.41 -7.41 -9.34
CA GLU A 120 -2.09 -6.79 -9.56
C GLU A 120 -0.97 -7.73 -9.05
N ARG A 121 -1.08 -8.26 -7.83
CA ARG A 121 -0.07 -9.19 -7.29
C ARG A 121 0.01 -10.52 -8.03
N LEU A 122 -1.10 -11.03 -8.56
CA LEU A 122 -1.09 -12.22 -9.43
C LEU A 122 -0.40 -11.92 -10.76
N ASN A 123 -0.58 -10.71 -11.30
CA ASN A 123 0.11 -10.27 -12.51
C ASN A 123 1.63 -10.18 -12.26
N ASP A 124 2.05 -9.58 -11.14
CA ASP A 124 3.46 -9.49 -10.76
C ASP A 124 4.08 -10.88 -10.53
N ALA A 125 3.35 -11.77 -9.85
CA ALA A 125 3.79 -13.15 -9.62
C ALA A 125 3.98 -13.91 -10.94
N PHE A 126 3.11 -13.68 -11.94
CA PHE A 126 3.27 -14.27 -13.26
C PHE A 126 4.54 -13.77 -13.96
N GLN A 127 4.79 -12.47 -13.95
CA GLN A 127 5.97 -11.87 -14.57
C GLN A 127 7.26 -12.40 -13.91
N ASN A 128 7.29 -12.42 -12.57
CA ASN A 128 8.44 -12.90 -11.81
C ASN A 128 8.72 -14.39 -12.07
N LEU A 129 7.68 -15.22 -12.08
CA LEU A 129 7.84 -16.65 -12.35
C LEU A 129 8.19 -16.92 -13.81
N ALA A 130 7.58 -16.21 -14.77
CA ALA A 130 7.89 -16.33 -16.19
C ALA A 130 9.35 -15.92 -16.48
N LEU A 131 9.84 -14.87 -15.82
CA LEU A 131 11.23 -14.44 -15.90
C LEU A 131 12.18 -15.48 -15.30
N ALA A 132 11.89 -15.98 -14.09
CA ALA A 132 12.68 -17.03 -13.44
C ALA A 132 12.74 -18.32 -14.28
N LEU A 133 11.68 -18.62 -15.02
CA LEU A 133 11.60 -19.78 -15.93
C LEU A 133 12.08 -19.47 -17.35
N GLN A 134 12.50 -18.24 -17.64
CA GLN A 134 12.91 -17.78 -18.98
C GLN A 134 11.87 -18.11 -20.08
N VAL A 135 10.59 -17.86 -19.77
CA VAL A 135 9.50 -18.06 -20.73
C VAL A 135 9.49 -16.91 -21.73
N GLU A 136 9.59 -17.22 -23.02
CA GLU A 136 9.55 -16.21 -24.07
C GLU A 136 8.15 -15.57 -24.18
N HIS A 137 8.10 -14.25 -24.47
CA HIS A 137 6.86 -13.49 -24.67
C HIS A 137 5.98 -14.04 -25.81
N GLY A 138 6.55 -14.83 -26.73
CA GLY A 138 5.80 -15.52 -27.79
C GLY A 138 5.10 -16.80 -27.38
N ASN A 139 5.31 -17.28 -26.16
CA ASN A 139 4.72 -18.52 -25.66
C ASN A 139 3.19 -18.38 -25.51
N GLU A 140 2.45 -19.46 -25.77
CA GLU A 140 0.99 -19.46 -25.68
C GLU A 140 0.48 -19.10 -24.28
N VAL A 141 1.15 -19.56 -23.23
CA VAL A 141 0.80 -19.25 -21.84
C VAL A 141 0.93 -17.73 -21.58
N TYR A 142 1.95 -17.09 -22.15
CA TYR A 142 2.16 -15.65 -22.02
C TYR A 142 1.05 -14.86 -22.73
N LYS A 143 0.69 -15.28 -23.98
CA LYS A 143 -0.40 -14.67 -24.75
C LYS A 143 -1.75 -14.80 -24.05
N VAL A 144 -2.04 -15.98 -23.49
CA VAL A 144 -3.28 -16.22 -22.73
C VAL A 144 -3.30 -15.31 -21.50
N PHE A 145 -2.18 -15.19 -20.80
CA PHE A 145 -2.10 -14.33 -19.62
C PHE A 145 -2.30 -12.85 -19.95
N GLU A 146 -1.71 -12.36 -21.05
CA GLU A 146 -1.93 -10.97 -21.52
C GLU A 146 -3.42 -10.67 -21.81
N LEU A 147 -4.15 -11.65 -22.32
CA LEU A 147 -5.60 -11.52 -22.56
C LEU A 147 -6.38 -11.45 -21.24
N ILE A 148 -6.02 -12.29 -20.28
CA ILE A 148 -6.70 -12.40 -18.97
C ILE A 148 -6.38 -11.18 -18.06
N SER A 149 -5.19 -10.60 -18.19
CA SER A 149 -4.72 -9.52 -17.32
C SER A 149 -5.15 -8.11 -17.75
N ARG A 150 -5.99 -7.98 -18.78
CA ARG A 150 -6.45 -6.68 -19.28
C ARG A 150 -7.32 -5.95 -18.25
N GLN A 151 -6.83 -4.82 -17.76
CA GLN A 151 -7.52 -3.98 -16.77
C GLN A 151 -8.91 -3.54 -17.21
N LYS A 152 -9.11 -3.30 -18.51
CA LYS A 152 -10.39 -2.89 -19.08
C LYS A 152 -11.51 -3.91 -18.86
N GLU A 153 -11.17 -5.17 -18.90
CA GLU A 153 -12.12 -6.27 -18.68
C GLU A 153 -12.41 -6.45 -17.19
N ASP A 154 -11.41 -6.29 -16.31
CA ASP A 154 -11.61 -6.27 -14.85
C ASP A 154 -12.57 -5.13 -14.44
N GLU A 155 -12.47 -3.96 -15.07
CA GLU A 155 -13.37 -2.83 -14.83
C GLU A 155 -14.82 -3.11 -15.27
N VAL A 156 -15.01 -3.79 -16.40
CA VAL A 156 -16.35 -4.17 -16.89
C VAL A 156 -16.99 -5.18 -15.95
N ASP A 157 -16.28 -6.24 -15.63
CA ASP A 157 -16.75 -7.28 -14.71
C ASP A 157 -17.01 -6.72 -13.30
N GLY A 158 -16.16 -5.77 -12.88
CA GLY A 158 -16.35 -5.05 -11.62
C GLY A 158 -17.67 -4.26 -11.57
N LYS A 159 -18.04 -3.57 -12.66
CA LYS A 159 -19.29 -2.82 -12.76
C LYS A 159 -20.52 -3.74 -12.73
N GLU A 160 -20.42 -4.92 -13.35
CA GLU A 160 -21.51 -5.89 -13.33
C GLU A 160 -21.71 -6.50 -11.95
N ASP A 161 -20.62 -6.88 -11.26
CA ASP A 161 -20.68 -7.34 -9.86
C ASP A 161 -21.25 -6.26 -8.94
N ASP A 162 -20.86 -4.99 -9.11
CA ASP A 162 -21.40 -3.87 -8.32
C ASP A 162 -22.89 -3.63 -8.58
N ALA A 163 -23.34 -3.84 -9.83
CA ALA A 163 -24.77 -3.77 -10.18
C ALA A 163 -25.56 -4.94 -9.57
N GLU A 164 -24.99 -6.13 -9.50
CA GLU A 164 -25.60 -7.28 -8.82
C GLU A 164 -25.67 -7.08 -7.32
N LEU A 165 -24.59 -6.57 -6.73
CA LEU A 165 -24.54 -6.21 -5.29
C LEU A 165 -25.61 -5.17 -4.93
N LYS A 166 -25.80 -4.15 -5.79
CA LYS A 166 -26.87 -3.15 -5.61
C LYS A 166 -28.26 -3.80 -5.65
N ARG A 167 -28.49 -4.76 -6.57
CA ARG A 167 -29.75 -5.50 -6.64
C ARG A 167 -29.99 -6.33 -5.37
N MET A 168 -28.96 -7.04 -4.89
CA MET A 168 -29.04 -7.82 -3.65
C MET A 168 -29.32 -6.95 -2.42
N LEU A 169 -28.80 -5.71 -2.39
CA LEU A 169 -29.09 -4.73 -1.32
C LEU A 169 -30.53 -4.21 -1.39
N THR A 170 -31.09 -4.09 -2.60
CA THR A 170 -32.48 -3.63 -2.80
C THR A 170 -33.49 -4.71 -2.38
N GLU A 171 -33.17 -5.98 -2.60
CA GLU A 171 -34.01 -7.12 -2.20
C GLU A 171 -34.05 -7.34 -0.66
N TYR A 172 -33.06 -6.83 0.06
CA TYR A 172 -33.06 -6.84 1.55
C TYR A 172 -33.69 -5.59 2.18
N GLY A 173 -34.69 -5.04 1.53
CA GLY A 173 -35.32 -3.72 1.68
C GLY A 173 -35.89 -3.28 3.02
N GLU A 174 -35.88 -4.07 4.10
CA GLU A 174 -36.41 -3.63 5.42
C GLU A 174 -35.42 -2.79 6.25
N TYR A 175 -34.12 -2.76 5.86
CA TYR A 175 -33.11 -1.94 6.56
C TYR A 175 -32.85 -0.57 5.89
N VAL A 176 -33.39 -0.39 4.69
CA VAL A 176 -33.10 0.75 3.82
C VAL A 176 -33.93 1.99 4.18
N GLU A 177 -35.13 1.84 4.75
CA GLU A 177 -36.00 2.99 5.04
C GLU A 177 -35.48 3.90 6.18
N ALA A 178 -34.74 3.36 7.13
CA ALA A 178 -34.10 4.17 8.17
C ALA A 178 -32.82 4.89 7.67
N MET A 179 -32.09 4.25 6.73
CA MET A 179 -30.89 4.85 6.10
C MET A 179 -31.25 5.78 4.93
N GLN A 180 -32.42 5.69 4.34
CA GLN A 180 -32.80 6.57 3.22
C GLN A 180 -32.88 8.04 3.60
N ARG A 181 -33.25 8.36 4.84
CA ARG A 181 -33.30 9.76 5.30
C ARG A 181 -31.90 10.36 5.45
N ASP A 182 -30.94 9.62 6.01
CA ASP A 182 -29.56 10.06 6.12
C ASP A 182 -28.84 10.00 4.76
N LEU A 183 -29.25 9.03 3.91
CA LEU A 183 -28.73 8.88 2.54
C LEU A 183 -29.21 9.99 1.58
N GLU A 184 -30.36 10.59 1.76
CA GLU A 184 -30.81 11.70 0.91
C GLU A 184 -30.02 12.98 1.18
N GLU A 185 -29.62 13.22 2.41
CA GLU A 185 -28.73 14.32 2.75
C GLU A 185 -27.31 14.08 2.23
N ILE A 186 -26.79 12.88 2.40
CA ILE A 186 -25.52 12.41 1.82
C ILE A 186 -25.61 12.40 0.29
N LYS A 187 -26.73 11.97 -0.31
CA LYS A 187 -26.93 11.89 -1.77
C LYS A 187 -26.98 13.29 -2.40
N THR A 188 -27.55 14.27 -1.73
CA THR A 188 -27.52 15.66 -2.19
C THR A 188 -26.08 16.20 -2.17
N ASN A 189 -25.31 15.85 -1.16
CA ASN A 189 -23.91 16.25 -1.02
C ASN A 189 -22.99 15.44 -1.93
N VAL A 190 -23.22 14.12 -2.08
CA VAL A 190 -22.50 13.25 -3.01
C VAL A 190 -22.85 13.53 -4.46
N SER A 191 -24.12 13.90 -4.79
CA SER A 191 -24.46 14.31 -6.17
C SER A 191 -23.74 15.62 -6.55
N LYS A 192 -23.58 16.57 -5.62
CA LYS A 192 -22.72 17.73 -5.86
C LYS A 192 -21.25 17.36 -6.05
N ILE A 193 -20.76 16.36 -5.33
CA ILE A 193 -19.38 15.84 -5.48
C ILE A 193 -19.24 15.01 -6.75
N VAL A 194 -20.22 14.17 -7.09
CA VAL A 194 -20.25 13.32 -8.30
C VAL A 194 -20.48 14.16 -9.56
N GLU A 195 -21.30 15.19 -9.54
CA GLU A 195 -21.37 16.17 -10.63
C GLU A 195 -20.05 16.94 -10.81
N MET A 196 -19.32 17.12 -9.71
CA MET A 196 -17.99 17.67 -9.73
C MET A 196 -16.90 16.65 -10.12
N LEU A 197 -17.12 15.35 -9.96
CA LEU A 197 -16.20 14.25 -10.32
C LEU A 197 -16.51 13.59 -11.67
N ASN A 198 -17.76 13.67 -12.17
CA ASN A 198 -18.23 12.99 -13.39
C ASN A 198 -18.07 13.80 -14.68
N LYS A 199 -17.08 14.68 -14.78
CA LYS A 199 -16.60 14.99 -16.13
C LYS A 199 -15.65 13.89 -16.55
N PRO A 200 -15.94 13.14 -17.64
CA PRO A 200 -15.05 12.07 -18.10
C PRO A 200 -13.73 12.71 -18.54
N SER A 201 -12.67 12.45 -17.82
CA SER A 201 -11.32 12.84 -18.22
C SER A 201 -10.47 11.62 -18.50
N ILE A 202 -10.69 11.04 -19.64
CA ILE A 202 -9.59 10.43 -20.39
C ILE A 202 -8.83 11.61 -20.99
N ILE A 203 -7.49 11.65 -20.73
CA ILE A 203 -6.51 12.59 -21.27
C ILE A 203 -6.38 13.88 -20.45
N SER A 204 -5.23 14.00 -19.79
CA SER A 204 -4.76 15.10 -18.93
C SER A 204 -5.75 15.42 -17.80
N VAL A 205 -5.58 14.75 -16.68
CA VAL A 205 -6.29 15.08 -15.43
C VAL A 205 -5.93 16.51 -15.07
N LYS A 206 -6.75 17.48 -15.51
CA LYS A 206 -6.64 18.87 -15.04
C LYS A 206 -6.89 18.82 -13.53
N ILE A 207 -5.93 19.33 -12.79
CA ILE A 207 -6.06 19.50 -11.35
C ILE A 207 -7.29 20.38 -11.11
N ARG A 208 -8.16 19.93 -10.20
CA ARG A 208 -9.36 20.71 -9.87
C ARG A 208 -8.98 22.01 -9.20
N MET A 209 -9.33 23.12 -9.83
CA MET A 209 -9.26 24.44 -9.23
C MET A 209 -10.49 24.66 -8.36
N ILE A 210 -10.28 24.91 -7.08
CA ILE A 210 -11.33 25.21 -6.10
C ILE A 210 -11.33 26.73 -5.92
N ARG A 211 -12.52 27.32 -5.98
CA ARG A 211 -12.65 28.77 -5.81
C ARG A 211 -12.57 29.13 -4.33
N GLN A 212 -12.05 30.33 -4.04
CA GLN A 212 -11.92 30.78 -2.67
C GLN A 212 -13.29 30.88 -1.95
N GLU A 213 -14.34 31.23 -2.67
CA GLU A 213 -15.71 31.36 -2.15
C GLU A 213 -16.31 29.98 -1.73
N ASP A 214 -15.81 28.88 -2.27
CA ASP A 214 -16.25 27.53 -1.93
C ASP A 214 -15.53 26.98 -0.69
N LEU A 215 -14.53 27.72 -0.16
CA LEU A 215 -13.74 27.33 1.00
C LEU A 215 -14.12 28.18 2.21
N LYS A 216 -14.38 27.53 3.33
CA LYS A 216 -14.48 28.20 4.63
C LYS A 216 -13.29 27.79 5.46
N PHE A 217 -12.46 28.74 5.83
CA PHE A 217 -11.41 28.53 6.80
C PHE A 217 -12.00 28.67 8.21
N ASP A 218 -11.66 27.73 9.09
CA ASP A 218 -11.89 27.95 10.51
C ASP A 218 -10.96 29.08 10.96
N GLN A 219 -11.45 29.98 11.81
CA GLN A 219 -10.67 31.14 12.33
C GLN A 219 -9.63 30.71 13.38
N GLU A 220 -9.45 29.40 13.57
CA GLU A 220 -8.52 28.81 14.52
C GLU A 220 -7.08 28.84 13.97
N PRO A 221 -6.09 28.84 14.87
CA PRO A 221 -4.69 28.72 14.44
C PRO A 221 -4.46 27.40 13.70
N PRO A 222 -3.40 27.32 12.86
CA PRO A 222 -3.08 26.08 12.14
C PRO A 222 -2.86 24.95 13.14
N PHE A 223 -3.50 23.79 12.90
CA PHE A 223 -3.32 22.62 13.76
C PHE A 223 -1.99 21.89 13.48
N MET A 224 -1.35 22.18 12.36
CA MET A 224 -0.01 21.71 12.02
C MET A 224 0.77 22.81 11.31
N THR A 225 2.05 22.96 11.71
CA THR A 225 3.00 23.87 11.04
C THR A 225 4.25 23.10 10.69
N THR A 226 4.69 23.24 9.46
CA THR A 226 5.96 22.73 8.94
C THR A 226 6.83 23.91 8.48
N PRO A 227 8.11 23.70 8.19
CA PRO A 227 8.95 24.80 7.67
C PRO A 227 8.44 25.44 6.39
N THR A 228 7.62 24.72 5.60
CA THR A 228 7.18 25.17 4.27
C THR A 228 5.67 25.35 4.13
N ALA A 229 4.88 24.95 5.16
CA ALA A 229 3.44 25.03 5.08
C ALA A 229 2.77 25.09 6.46
N MET A 230 1.59 25.68 6.49
CA MET A 230 0.64 25.65 7.61
C MET A 230 -0.62 24.90 7.18
N VAL A 231 -1.15 24.03 8.06
CA VAL A 231 -2.35 23.26 7.77
C VAL A 231 -3.48 23.71 8.69
N TYR A 232 -4.58 24.08 8.07
CA TYR A 232 -5.78 24.59 8.73
C TYR A 232 -6.92 23.59 8.58
N LYS A 233 -7.80 23.53 9.55
CA LYS A 233 -9.10 22.91 9.41
C LYS A 233 -10.03 23.90 8.69
N GLY A 234 -10.89 23.36 7.84
CA GLY A 234 -11.86 24.18 7.11
C GLY A 234 -12.98 23.32 6.55
N GLN A 235 -13.83 23.94 5.74
CA GLN A 235 -14.94 23.26 5.08
C GLN A 235 -14.91 23.50 3.58
N PHE A 236 -15.22 22.46 2.83
CA PHE A 236 -15.42 22.47 1.40
C PHE A 236 -16.66 21.66 1.04
N CYS A 237 -17.64 22.30 0.38
CA CYS A 237 -18.92 21.65 0.03
C CYS A 237 -19.63 20.98 1.21
N GLY A 238 -19.52 21.54 2.42
CA GLY A 238 -20.15 21.01 3.64
C GLY A 238 -19.34 19.92 4.35
N PHE A 239 -18.21 19.50 3.80
CA PHE A 239 -17.32 18.51 4.42
C PHE A 239 -16.15 19.21 5.12
N THR A 240 -15.73 18.63 6.24
CA THR A 240 -14.49 19.04 6.92
C THR A 240 -13.30 18.62 6.08
N VAL A 241 -12.40 19.57 5.84
CA VAL A 241 -11.19 19.39 5.02
C VAL A 241 -9.96 19.92 5.74
N ALA A 242 -8.79 19.40 5.37
CA ALA A 242 -7.51 19.98 5.71
C ALA A 242 -7.07 20.90 4.55
N ILE A 243 -6.68 22.11 4.89
CA ILE A 243 -6.23 23.13 3.93
C ILE A 243 -4.76 23.41 4.20
N LYS A 244 -3.90 22.86 3.36
CA LYS A 244 -2.45 23.07 3.44
C LYS A 244 -2.08 24.33 2.66
N LYS A 245 -1.68 25.37 3.37
CA LYS A 245 -1.22 26.63 2.84
C LYS A 245 0.30 26.68 2.85
N TYR A 246 0.89 26.84 1.68
CA TYR A 246 2.34 26.97 1.56
C TYR A 246 2.81 28.34 2.02
N ILE A 247 3.94 28.36 2.72
CA ILE A 247 4.56 29.57 3.25
C ILE A 247 6.01 29.65 2.76
N ASP A 248 6.49 30.86 2.62
CA ASP A 248 7.91 31.17 2.44
C ASP A 248 8.47 31.69 3.76
N PRO A 249 9.15 30.85 4.56
CA PRO A 249 9.62 31.25 5.89
C PRO A 249 10.69 32.34 5.85
N SER A 250 11.41 32.45 4.74
CA SER A 250 12.47 33.46 4.56
C SER A 250 12.02 34.65 3.74
N ASN A 251 10.79 34.62 3.18
CA ASN A 251 10.26 35.64 2.26
C ASN A 251 11.22 35.93 1.07
N THR A 252 11.99 34.94 0.66
CA THR A 252 13.16 35.11 -0.23
C THR A 252 12.91 34.61 -1.63
N ASN A 253 12.05 33.60 -1.84
CA ASN A 253 11.92 32.99 -3.16
C ASN A 253 10.54 32.40 -3.46
N PRO A 254 9.59 33.20 -3.99
CA PRO A 254 8.27 32.70 -4.38
C PRO A 254 8.28 31.54 -5.40
N ARG A 255 9.36 31.43 -6.20
CA ARG A 255 9.50 30.34 -7.18
C ARG A 255 9.75 28.98 -6.51
N GLU A 256 10.45 28.96 -5.38
CA GLU A 256 10.68 27.72 -4.62
C GLU A 256 9.38 27.23 -4.00
N VAL A 257 8.59 28.10 -3.41
CA VAL A 257 7.26 27.79 -2.85
C VAL A 257 6.36 27.16 -3.92
N ARG A 258 6.29 27.80 -5.08
CA ARG A 258 5.54 27.30 -6.24
C ARG A 258 6.04 25.93 -6.68
N SER A 259 7.34 25.74 -6.77
CA SER A 259 7.94 24.46 -7.17
C SER A 259 7.65 23.32 -6.20
N LEU A 260 7.65 23.60 -4.88
CA LEU A 260 7.28 22.62 -3.85
C LEU A 260 5.80 22.24 -3.95
N PHE A 261 4.93 23.26 -4.09
CA PHE A 261 3.50 23.07 -4.30
C PHE A 261 3.20 22.22 -5.54
N GLU A 262 3.76 22.59 -6.71
CA GLU A 262 3.53 21.88 -7.96
C GLU A 262 4.00 20.41 -7.88
N LYS A 263 5.13 20.14 -7.24
CA LYS A 263 5.65 18.78 -7.05
C LYS A 263 4.73 17.90 -6.18
N GLU A 264 4.23 18.46 -5.07
CA GLU A 264 3.33 17.71 -4.19
C GLU A 264 2.01 17.43 -4.90
N VAL A 265 1.45 18.46 -5.58
CA VAL A 265 0.22 18.32 -6.36
C VAL A 265 0.36 17.25 -7.45
N ASP A 266 1.45 17.26 -8.22
CA ASP A 266 1.71 16.26 -9.25
C ASP A 266 1.86 14.85 -8.65
N THR A 267 2.43 14.75 -7.46
CA THR A 267 2.58 13.48 -6.78
C THR A 267 1.25 12.98 -6.27
N MET A 268 0.49 13.80 -5.52
CA MET A 268 -0.81 13.41 -4.98
C MET A 268 -1.81 13.02 -6.08
N LYS A 269 -1.78 13.71 -7.22
CA LYS A 269 -2.62 13.40 -8.38
C LYS A 269 -2.42 11.99 -8.94
N ARG A 270 -1.19 11.46 -8.85
CA ARG A 270 -0.83 10.15 -9.42
C ARG A 270 -1.21 8.98 -8.52
N PHE A 271 -1.36 9.23 -7.22
CA PHE A 271 -1.57 8.20 -6.21
C PHE A 271 -2.95 8.31 -5.57
N GLU A 272 -3.99 7.89 -6.30
CA GLU A 272 -5.32 7.71 -5.71
C GLU A 272 -5.43 6.31 -5.11
N SER A 273 -5.65 6.24 -3.79
CA SER A 273 -5.81 5.00 -3.03
C SER A 273 -6.50 5.30 -1.70
N PRO A 274 -7.29 4.37 -1.16
CA PRO A 274 -7.90 4.51 0.17
C PRO A 274 -6.87 4.73 1.29
N ASN A 275 -5.64 4.26 1.11
CA ASN A 275 -4.55 4.34 2.08
C ASN A 275 -3.50 5.41 1.73
N ILE A 276 -3.81 6.30 0.80
CA ILE A 276 -3.06 7.52 0.52
C ILE A 276 -3.97 8.73 0.77
N LEU A 277 -3.44 9.75 1.42
CA LEU A 277 -4.17 10.97 1.73
C LEU A 277 -4.74 11.60 0.44
N ARG A 278 -6.06 11.74 0.39
CA ARG A 278 -6.77 12.20 -0.81
C ARG A 278 -6.67 13.72 -0.97
N MET A 279 -6.35 14.16 -2.16
CA MET A 279 -6.45 15.55 -2.57
C MET A 279 -7.79 15.82 -3.28
N PHE A 280 -8.56 16.82 -2.82
CA PHE A 280 -9.79 17.25 -3.48
C PHE A 280 -9.54 18.25 -4.60
N GLY A 281 -8.50 19.04 -4.48
CA GLY A 281 -8.11 20.05 -5.47
C GLY A 281 -7.14 21.06 -4.91
N ILE A 282 -6.93 22.12 -5.66
CA ILE A 282 -6.04 23.23 -5.30
C ILE A 282 -6.78 24.57 -5.38
N CYS A 283 -6.31 25.53 -4.60
CA CYS A 283 -6.76 26.93 -4.69
C CYS A 283 -5.54 27.83 -4.72
N ILE A 284 -5.54 28.79 -5.61
CA ILE A 284 -4.50 29.83 -5.68
C ILE A 284 -5.19 31.15 -5.35
N LEU A 285 -4.81 31.71 -4.22
CA LEU A 285 -5.31 33.04 -3.82
C LEU A 285 -4.37 34.10 -4.37
N ASP A 286 -4.91 35.25 -4.70
CA ASP A 286 -4.14 36.41 -5.19
C ASP A 286 -3.25 36.08 -6.39
N GLU A 287 -3.74 35.22 -7.31
CA GLU A 287 -2.98 34.67 -8.44
C GLU A 287 -2.31 35.76 -9.29
N ASN A 288 -2.97 36.90 -9.45
CA ASN A 288 -2.49 38.00 -10.28
C ASN A 288 -1.64 39.05 -9.49
N THR A 289 -1.23 38.70 -8.26
CA THR A 289 -0.38 39.56 -7.43
C THR A 289 1.07 39.05 -7.42
N PRO A 290 2.04 39.87 -6.98
CA PRO A 290 3.43 39.44 -6.83
C PRO A 290 3.64 38.34 -5.80
N LYS A 291 2.66 38.05 -4.94
CA LYS A 291 2.73 37.04 -3.86
C LYS A 291 1.49 36.16 -3.84
N PRO A 292 1.31 35.30 -4.85
CA PRO A 292 0.21 34.34 -4.84
C PRO A 292 0.36 33.35 -3.67
N GLN A 293 -0.78 32.94 -3.10
CA GLN A 293 -0.82 31.96 -2.03
C GLN A 293 -1.31 30.62 -2.59
N TYR A 294 -0.56 29.56 -2.34
CA TYR A 294 -0.84 28.22 -2.86
C TYR A 294 -1.45 27.35 -1.77
N LEU A 295 -2.60 26.76 -2.06
CA LEU A 295 -3.33 25.90 -1.15
C LEU A 295 -3.62 24.56 -1.79
N ILE A 296 -3.42 23.47 -1.01
CA ILE A 296 -3.92 22.14 -1.34
C ILE A 296 -5.07 21.83 -0.39
N ILE A 297 -6.21 21.43 -0.95
CA ILE A 297 -7.40 21.01 -0.21
C ILE A 297 -7.43 19.48 -0.23
N MET A 298 -7.42 18.88 0.95
CA MET A 298 -7.32 17.42 1.13
C MET A 298 -8.24 16.94 2.24
N GLU A 299 -8.42 15.63 2.31
CA GLU A 299 -9.21 15.02 3.36
C GLU A 299 -8.63 15.35 4.75
N TYR A 300 -9.54 15.52 5.70
CA TYR A 300 -9.20 15.75 7.10
C TYR A 300 -9.21 14.40 7.82
N CYS A 301 -8.13 14.10 8.52
CA CYS A 301 -8.01 12.90 9.33
C CYS A 301 -8.18 13.28 10.81
N GLU A 302 -9.29 12.87 11.40
CA GLU A 302 -9.77 13.37 12.71
C GLU A 302 -8.83 13.03 13.86
N LYS A 303 -8.15 11.89 13.77
CA LYS A 303 -7.22 11.43 14.81
C LYS A 303 -5.78 11.97 14.64
N GLY A 304 -5.55 12.75 13.59
CA GLY A 304 -4.24 13.34 13.31
C GLY A 304 -3.21 12.33 12.81
N SER A 305 -1.94 12.51 13.19
CA SER A 305 -0.88 11.59 12.79
C SER A 305 -0.95 10.26 13.53
N LEU A 306 -0.42 9.20 12.90
CA LEU A 306 -0.27 7.91 13.54
C LEU A 306 0.51 8.02 14.86
N ARG A 307 1.57 8.85 14.91
CA ARG A 307 2.30 9.07 16.14
C ARG A 307 1.40 9.66 17.24
N ALA A 308 0.56 10.63 16.92
CA ALA A 308 -0.37 11.21 17.88
C ALA A 308 -1.37 10.16 18.42
N VAL A 309 -1.85 9.26 17.55
CA VAL A 309 -2.71 8.13 17.98
C VAL A 309 -1.96 7.17 18.90
N LEU A 310 -0.70 6.85 18.59
CA LEU A 310 0.11 5.96 19.41
C LEU A 310 0.47 6.59 20.77
N ASP A 311 0.60 7.90 20.86
CA ASP A 311 0.84 8.65 22.11
C ASP A 311 -0.45 8.86 22.94
N SER A 312 -1.63 8.70 22.32
CA SER A 312 -2.92 8.92 22.98
C SER A 312 -3.27 7.79 23.95
N PRO A 313 -4.15 8.00 24.94
CA PRO A 313 -4.54 6.97 25.89
C PRO A 313 -5.50 5.91 25.32
N CYS A 314 -5.86 5.97 24.03
CA CYS A 314 -6.80 5.03 23.43
C CYS A 314 -6.25 3.59 23.48
N GLU A 315 -7.12 2.64 23.77
CA GLU A 315 -6.75 1.21 23.71
C GLU A 315 -6.72 0.73 22.25
N LEU A 316 -5.68 0.00 21.90
CA LEU A 316 -5.48 -0.60 20.58
C LEU A 316 -5.30 -2.11 20.76
N SER A 317 -6.34 -2.87 20.45
CA SER A 317 -6.25 -4.34 20.37
C SER A 317 -5.27 -4.79 19.28
N TRP A 318 -4.75 -6.00 19.37
CA TRP A 318 -3.83 -6.54 18.36
C TRP A 318 -4.45 -6.60 16.96
N ILE A 319 -5.74 -6.90 16.86
CA ILE A 319 -6.44 -6.85 15.58
C ILE A 319 -6.47 -5.43 15.01
N ARG A 320 -6.71 -4.41 15.85
CA ARG A 320 -6.66 -3.00 15.41
C ARG A 320 -5.26 -2.60 14.96
N LYS A 321 -4.23 -2.98 15.73
CA LYS A 321 -2.82 -2.74 15.38
C LYS A 321 -2.47 -3.42 14.04
N ALA A 322 -2.88 -4.67 13.82
CA ALA A 322 -2.64 -5.39 12.58
C ALA A 322 -3.36 -4.74 11.38
N CYS A 323 -4.61 -4.29 11.56
CA CYS A 323 -5.32 -3.53 10.53
C CYS A 323 -4.61 -2.21 10.19
N MET A 324 -4.11 -1.49 11.20
CA MET A 324 -3.34 -0.26 10.98
C MET A 324 -2.02 -0.52 10.25
N CYS A 325 -1.34 -1.63 10.58
CA CYS A 325 -0.14 -2.07 9.84
C CYS A 325 -0.46 -2.38 8.38
N LEU A 326 -1.56 -3.07 8.12
CA LEU A 326 -2.01 -3.41 6.77
C LEU A 326 -2.36 -2.15 5.96
N ASP A 327 -3.15 -1.25 6.51
CA ASP A 327 -3.51 0.02 5.87
C ASP A 327 -2.25 0.81 5.48
N ALA A 328 -1.29 0.93 6.42
CA ALA A 328 -0.03 1.63 6.18
C ALA A 328 0.82 0.95 5.10
N ALA A 329 0.86 -0.39 5.09
CA ALA A 329 1.57 -1.17 4.07
C ALA A 329 0.94 -1.01 2.67
N GLN A 330 -0.39 -0.95 2.57
CA GLN A 330 -1.10 -0.70 1.32
C GLN A 330 -0.77 0.69 0.76
N GLY A 331 -0.68 1.71 1.62
CA GLY A 331 -0.26 3.05 1.22
C GLY A 331 1.17 3.06 0.66
N LEU A 332 2.10 2.40 1.33
CA LEU A 332 3.49 2.26 0.88
C LEU A 332 3.58 1.47 -0.44
N TYR A 333 2.87 0.34 -0.52
CA TYR A 333 2.82 -0.49 -1.72
C TYR A 333 2.32 0.29 -2.93
N ARG A 334 1.23 1.05 -2.79
CA ARG A 334 0.71 1.89 -3.86
C ARG A 334 1.73 2.91 -4.37
N LEU A 335 2.54 3.49 -3.49
CA LEU A 335 3.62 4.39 -3.88
C LEU A 335 4.72 3.66 -4.66
N HIS A 336 5.07 2.42 -4.26
CA HIS A 336 6.12 1.62 -4.89
C HIS A 336 5.71 1.02 -6.25
N LEU A 337 4.40 0.92 -6.54
CA LEU A 337 3.82 0.32 -7.77
C LEU A 337 3.79 1.24 -9.00
N THR A 338 4.63 2.21 -9.15
CA THR A 338 4.56 3.10 -10.30
C THR A 338 5.10 2.47 -11.59
N GLU A 339 4.30 2.56 -12.66
CA GLU A 339 4.44 1.85 -13.94
C GLU A 339 5.70 2.19 -14.77
N GLU A 340 6.26 3.38 -14.65
CA GLU A 340 7.42 3.77 -15.50
C GLU A 340 8.73 3.96 -14.72
N LYS A 341 8.68 4.40 -13.49
CA LYS A 341 9.85 4.61 -12.63
C LYS A 341 9.41 4.51 -11.18
N SER A 342 9.87 3.49 -10.52
CA SER A 342 9.70 3.27 -9.09
C SER A 342 9.87 4.57 -8.29
N LYS A 343 8.86 4.91 -7.49
CA LYS A 343 8.92 6.07 -6.60
C LYS A 343 9.11 5.63 -5.16
N VAL A 344 9.85 6.42 -4.44
CA VAL A 344 10.05 6.30 -3.01
C VAL A 344 9.57 7.58 -2.32
N HIS A 345 9.09 7.45 -1.10
CA HIS A 345 8.60 8.56 -0.28
C HIS A 345 9.76 9.49 0.14
N GLY A 346 10.85 8.89 0.54
CA GLY A 346 12.09 9.59 0.93
C GLY A 346 12.14 10.04 2.39
N SER A 347 11.06 9.84 3.19
CA SER A 347 11.02 10.26 4.59
C SER A 347 9.93 9.53 5.40
N ILE A 348 9.88 8.21 5.31
CA ILE A 348 8.91 7.40 6.05
C ILE A 348 9.15 7.52 7.57
N SER A 349 8.08 7.85 8.30
CA SER A 349 7.99 7.88 9.77
C SER A 349 6.54 7.82 10.20
N SER A 350 6.25 7.51 11.47
CA SER A 350 4.87 7.47 11.97
C SER A 350 4.13 8.82 11.90
N SER A 351 4.86 9.94 11.81
CA SER A 351 4.27 11.27 11.62
C SER A 351 3.79 11.52 10.18
N LYS A 352 4.21 10.71 9.20
CA LYS A 352 3.80 10.81 7.80
C LYS A 352 2.52 10.02 7.48
N PHE A 353 2.09 9.18 8.38
CA PHE A 353 0.82 8.48 8.31
C PHE A 353 -0.23 9.25 9.10
N LEU A 354 -1.42 9.40 8.53
CA LEU A 354 -2.57 10.04 9.15
C LEU A 354 -3.66 9.01 9.44
N VAL A 355 -4.49 9.28 10.43
CA VAL A 355 -5.51 8.34 10.89
C VAL A 355 -6.87 9.03 10.90
N ASP A 356 -7.83 8.45 10.21
CA ASP A 356 -9.21 8.94 10.18
C ASP A 356 -10.01 8.53 11.43
N GLU A 357 -11.27 8.92 11.50
CA GLU A 357 -12.17 8.63 12.62
C GLU A 357 -12.35 7.11 12.86
N ASN A 358 -12.25 6.29 11.81
CA ASN A 358 -12.43 4.84 11.83
C ASN A 358 -11.13 4.06 12.07
N PHE A 359 -10.04 4.75 12.41
CA PHE A 359 -8.69 4.19 12.56
C PHE A 359 -8.08 3.65 11.24
N ARG A 360 -8.55 4.11 10.08
CA ARG A 360 -7.89 3.83 8.81
C ARG A 360 -6.63 4.67 8.70
N VAL A 361 -5.55 4.01 8.31
CA VAL A 361 -4.25 4.68 8.16
C VAL A 361 -4.00 5.06 6.71
N LYS A 362 -3.56 6.29 6.49
CA LYS A 362 -3.32 6.87 5.18
C LYS A 362 -1.92 7.49 5.12
N LEU A 363 -1.18 7.18 4.07
CA LEU A 363 0.12 7.79 3.82
C LEU A 363 -0.07 9.22 3.30
N GLY A 364 0.56 10.17 3.98
CA GLY A 364 0.64 11.59 3.59
C GLY A 364 2.08 12.04 3.42
N GLY A 365 2.32 13.34 3.32
CA GLY A 365 3.66 13.91 3.26
C GLY A 365 4.41 13.60 1.96
N LEU A 366 3.70 13.56 0.84
CA LEU A 366 4.24 13.19 -0.48
C LEU A 366 5.10 14.27 -1.15
N GLU A 367 5.33 15.40 -0.49
CA GLU A 367 6.14 16.52 -1.01
C GLU A 367 7.59 16.16 -1.33
N LEU A 368 8.11 15.12 -0.68
CA LEU A 368 9.48 14.63 -0.89
C LEU A 368 9.55 13.40 -1.81
N ALA A 369 8.41 12.84 -2.21
CA ALA A 369 8.36 11.66 -3.05
C ALA A 369 9.11 11.88 -4.38
N LYS A 370 10.04 10.97 -4.71
CA LYS A 370 10.93 11.07 -5.86
C LYS A 370 11.11 9.72 -6.53
N THR A 371 11.54 9.73 -7.79
CA THR A 371 12.05 8.53 -8.41
C THR A 371 13.42 8.17 -7.83
N GLU A 372 13.73 6.89 -7.65
CA GLU A 372 15.05 6.41 -7.17
C GLU A 372 16.21 7.04 -7.96
N THR A 373 16.04 7.19 -9.28
CA THR A 373 17.06 7.84 -10.16
C THR A 373 17.24 9.33 -9.86
N SER A 374 16.22 10.03 -9.35
CA SER A 374 16.33 11.45 -9.00
C SER A 374 17.06 11.64 -7.67
N LEU A 375 16.99 10.67 -6.76
CA LEU A 375 17.69 10.71 -5.48
C LEU A 375 19.20 10.54 -5.62
N ARG A 376 19.65 9.77 -6.63
CA ARG A 376 21.08 9.62 -6.93
C ARG A 376 21.80 10.94 -7.29
N ARG A 377 21.06 11.97 -7.71
CA ARG A 377 21.61 13.26 -8.15
C ARG A 377 21.65 14.33 -7.07
N MET A 378 21.12 14.05 -5.89
CA MET A 378 21.10 15.02 -4.80
C MET A 378 22.17 14.67 -3.76
N THR A 379 23.18 15.54 -3.62
CA THR A 379 24.03 15.55 -2.42
C THR A 379 23.14 15.86 -1.21
N LYS A 380 22.94 14.87 -0.34
CA LYS A 380 22.17 15.05 0.88
C LYS A 380 22.85 16.10 1.77
N LYS A 381 22.15 17.18 2.08
CA LYS A 381 22.46 17.94 3.29
C LYS A 381 22.33 16.98 4.46
N LYS A 382 23.35 16.91 5.30
CA LYS A 382 23.39 16.09 6.51
C LYS A 382 22.23 16.53 7.40
N ASP A 383 21.15 15.74 7.43
CA ASP A 383 20.02 15.99 8.34
C ASP A 383 20.48 15.47 9.71
N ASN A 384 20.96 16.36 10.57
CA ASN A 384 21.46 16.03 11.91
C ASN A 384 20.31 15.86 12.93
N ASN A 385 19.05 15.81 12.47
CA ASN A 385 17.93 15.59 13.35
C ASN A 385 17.87 14.11 13.76
N VAL A 386 18.19 13.84 15.02
CA VAL A 386 18.18 12.48 15.62
C VAL A 386 16.86 11.76 15.36
N MET A 387 15.73 12.48 15.40
CA MET A 387 14.41 11.89 15.13
C MET A 387 14.27 11.32 13.70
N SER A 388 14.90 11.93 12.71
CA SER A 388 14.90 11.39 11.33
C SER A 388 15.86 10.20 11.20
N LEU A 389 16.96 10.21 11.97
CA LEU A 389 17.95 9.13 11.96
C LEU A 389 17.40 7.82 12.53
N CYS A 390 16.44 7.86 13.46
CA CYS A 390 15.79 6.67 14.03
C CYS A 390 15.12 5.78 12.98
N TYR A 391 14.73 6.34 11.83
CA TYR A 391 14.13 5.61 10.71
C TYR A 391 15.12 5.24 9.61
N SER A 392 16.37 5.67 9.72
CA SER A 392 17.39 5.43 8.69
C SER A 392 17.86 3.98 8.70
N SER A 393 17.94 3.36 7.52
CA SER A 393 18.48 2.00 7.40
C SER A 393 19.95 1.94 7.79
N PRO A 394 20.47 0.76 8.21
CA PRO A 394 21.89 0.59 8.55
C PRO A 394 22.82 1.09 7.45
N GLN A 395 22.48 0.86 6.18
CA GLN A 395 23.26 1.29 5.03
C GLN A 395 23.38 2.82 4.95
N LEU A 396 22.27 3.53 5.18
CA LEU A 396 22.22 5.00 5.19
C LEU A 396 22.92 5.61 6.41
N LEU A 397 22.91 4.92 7.55
CA LEU A 397 23.65 5.36 8.74
C LEU A 397 25.15 5.21 8.55
N ASN A 398 25.60 4.18 7.84
CA ASN A 398 27.03 3.94 7.59
C ASN A 398 27.60 4.79 6.45
N ASP A 399 26.88 4.90 5.34
CA ASP A 399 27.34 5.65 4.17
C ASP A 399 26.29 6.66 3.73
N ILE A 400 26.60 7.94 3.90
CA ILE A 400 25.74 9.04 3.48
C ILE A 400 25.51 9.09 1.96
N ASN A 401 26.41 8.46 1.18
CA ASN A 401 26.31 8.37 -0.27
C ASN A 401 25.55 7.12 -0.74
N HIS A 402 25.14 6.25 0.18
CA HIS A 402 24.34 5.09 -0.18
C HIS A 402 23.06 5.51 -0.93
N THR A 403 22.76 4.80 -2.01
CA THR A 403 21.58 5.10 -2.83
C THR A 403 20.31 4.76 -2.04
N TYR A 404 19.47 5.77 -1.80
CA TYR A 404 18.15 5.54 -1.21
C TYR A 404 17.27 4.76 -2.19
N ASN A 405 16.82 3.58 -1.78
CA ASN A 405 16.03 2.63 -2.55
C ASN A 405 14.76 2.21 -1.79
N LYS A 406 13.96 1.33 -2.37
CA LYS A 406 12.76 0.78 -1.72
C LYS A 406 13.09 -0.02 -0.47
N GLU A 407 14.19 -0.72 -0.48
CA GLU A 407 14.68 -1.53 0.65
C GLU A 407 15.03 -0.64 1.85
N CYS A 408 15.58 0.55 1.64
CA CYS A 408 15.76 1.57 2.67
C CYS A 408 14.41 2.03 3.24
N GLU A 409 13.41 2.23 2.37
CA GLU A 409 12.06 2.61 2.83
C GLU A 409 11.37 1.49 3.60
N VAL A 410 11.52 0.25 3.19
CA VAL A 410 10.97 -0.89 3.93
C VAL A 410 11.56 -0.98 5.34
N TYR A 411 12.86 -0.68 5.50
CA TYR A 411 13.45 -0.59 6.84
C TYR A 411 12.78 0.50 7.68
N SER A 412 12.68 1.72 7.15
CA SER A 412 11.99 2.84 7.83
C SER A 412 10.55 2.47 8.18
N PHE A 413 9.88 1.77 7.28
CA PHE A 413 8.52 1.28 7.49
C PHE A 413 8.47 0.19 8.57
N GLY A 414 9.46 -0.69 8.66
CA GLY A 414 9.60 -1.66 9.75
C GLY A 414 9.67 -1.00 11.13
N ILE A 415 10.33 0.16 11.22
CA ILE A 415 10.32 0.98 12.46
C ILE A 415 8.91 1.51 12.76
N VAL A 416 8.15 1.97 11.74
CA VAL A 416 6.74 2.38 11.93
C VAL A 416 5.87 1.22 12.40
N LEU A 417 6.03 0.03 11.85
CA LEU A 417 5.30 -1.16 12.31
C LEU A 417 5.64 -1.52 13.76
N TRP A 418 6.91 -1.38 14.14
CA TRP A 418 7.36 -1.55 15.53
C TRP A 418 6.70 -0.52 16.46
N GLU A 419 6.60 0.75 16.03
CA GLU A 419 5.89 1.79 16.79
C GLU A 419 4.40 1.41 16.98
N ILE A 420 3.72 0.90 15.94
CA ILE A 420 2.33 0.44 16.07
C ILE A 420 2.22 -0.70 17.09
N ALA A 421 3.15 -1.65 17.04
CA ALA A 421 3.16 -2.80 17.93
C ALA A 421 3.38 -2.39 19.39
N THR A 422 4.39 -1.54 19.64
CA THR A 422 4.86 -1.19 20.98
C THR A 422 4.23 0.07 21.55
N ARG A 423 3.77 0.99 20.69
CA ARG A 423 3.37 2.38 20.98
C ARG A 423 4.51 3.26 21.51
N LYS A 424 5.75 2.76 21.56
CA LYS A 424 6.92 3.51 22.02
C LYS A 424 7.50 4.36 20.89
N LYS A 425 8.30 5.35 21.25
CA LYS A 425 9.13 6.09 20.30
C LYS A 425 10.39 5.28 19.99
N PRO A 426 10.81 5.20 18.72
CA PRO A 426 11.98 4.42 18.37
C PRO A 426 13.24 5.09 18.91
N PHE A 427 14.13 4.29 19.50
CA PHE A 427 15.42 4.72 20.03
C PHE A 427 15.35 5.96 20.94
N GLU A 428 14.34 6.00 21.82
CA GLU A 428 14.13 7.14 22.72
C GLU A 428 15.34 7.38 23.63
N GLY A 429 15.87 8.61 23.61
CA GLY A 429 17.02 9.01 24.39
C GLY A 429 18.39 8.71 23.77
N TYR A 430 18.44 8.11 22.58
CA TYR A 430 19.71 7.84 21.88
C TYR A 430 20.24 9.09 21.17
N THR A 431 21.55 9.22 21.13
CA THR A 431 22.24 10.21 20.28
C THR A 431 22.48 9.67 18.88
N SER A 432 22.93 10.51 17.94
CA SER A 432 23.29 10.07 16.58
C SER A 432 24.39 9.01 16.58
N ASP A 433 25.35 9.13 17.48
CA ASP A 433 26.47 8.19 17.60
C ASP A 433 26.00 6.86 18.22
N ASP A 434 25.09 6.92 19.21
CA ASP A 434 24.47 5.72 19.77
C ASP A 434 23.67 4.95 18.70
N LEU A 435 22.90 5.66 17.88
CA LEU A 435 22.15 5.04 16.78
C LEU A 435 23.06 4.34 15.78
N HIS A 436 24.15 5.00 15.36
CA HIS A 436 25.11 4.39 14.45
C HIS A 436 25.75 3.14 15.08
N ASN A 437 26.17 3.22 16.34
CA ASN A 437 26.80 2.09 17.03
C ASN A 437 25.82 0.93 17.20
N LYS A 438 24.60 1.20 17.70
CA LYS A 438 23.57 0.17 17.95
C LYS A 438 23.07 -0.46 16.67
N VAL A 439 22.61 0.34 15.72
CA VAL A 439 21.94 -0.17 14.50
C VAL A 439 22.93 -0.75 13.51
N PHE A 440 24.08 -0.06 13.28
CA PHE A 440 25.02 -0.52 12.26
C PHE A 440 26.08 -1.48 12.83
N LYS A 441 26.76 -1.15 13.95
CA LYS A 441 27.84 -2.01 14.46
C LYS A 441 27.33 -3.22 15.23
N GLU A 442 26.34 -3.03 16.12
CA GLU A 442 25.81 -4.10 16.95
C GLU A 442 24.65 -4.86 16.26
N LYS A 443 24.12 -4.36 15.14
CA LYS A 443 22.94 -4.90 14.42
C LYS A 443 21.72 -5.05 15.36
N TYR A 444 21.61 -4.16 16.32
CA TYR A 444 20.59 -4.21 17.34
C TYR A 444 19.22 -3.82 16.77
N GLN A 445 18.20 -4.58 17.12
CA GLN A 445 16.80 -4.26 16.90
C GLN A 445 16.09 -4.11 18.25
N GLU A 446 15.28 -3.07 18.40
CA GLU A 446 14.47 -2.91 19.59
C GLU A 446 13.45 -4.04 19.72
N PRO A 447 13.29 -4.64 20.94
CA PRO A 447 12.44 -5.81 21.14
C PRO A 447 10.97 -5.48 20.96
N LEU A 448 10.21 -6.48 20.53
CA LEU A 448 8.75 -6.47 20.50
C LEU A 448 8.19 -6.88 21.88
N PRO A 449 6.96 -6.47 22.23
CA PRO A 449 6.34 -6.90 23.46
C PRO A 449 6.02 -8.41 23.41
N PRO A 450 6.06 -9.11 24.57
CA PRO A 450 5.92 -10.57 24.62
C PRO A 450 4.54 -11.09 24.17
N ASP A 451 3.52 -10.23 24.20
CA ASP A 451 2.14 -10.51 23.74
C ASP A 451 1.93 -10.20 22.26
N CYS A 452 2.99 -9.77 21.54
CA CYS A 452 2.91 -9.53 20.10
C CYS A 452 2.58 -10.84 19.36
N PRO A 453 1.57 -10.87 18.47
CA PRO A 453 1.32 -12.04 17.64
C PRO A 453 2.58 -12.41 16.85
N GLU A 454 2.99 -13.67 16.93
CA GLU A 454 4.25 -14.16 16.36
C GLU A 454 4.40 -13.82 14.87
N ALA A 455 3.34 -14.08 14.09
CA ALA A 455 3.35 -13.79 12.64
C ALA A 455 3.52 -12.29 12.36
N LEU A 456 2.95 -11.39 13.18
CA LEU A 456 3.15 -9.94 13.05
C LEU A 456 4.58 -9.56 13.43
N GLY A 457 5.10 -10.14 14.51
CA GLY A 457 6.47 -9.91 14.98
C GLY A 457 7.50 -10.27 13.92
N GLN A 458 7.36 -11.44 13.31
CA GLN A 458 8.24 -11.89 12.22
C GLN A 458 8.24 -10.92 11.04
N LEU A 459 7.09 -10.34 10.67
CA LEU A 459 7.01 -9.35 9.58
C LEU A 459 7.74 -8.05 9.94
N ILE A 460 7.58 -7.59 11.18
CA ILE A 460 8.27 -6.40 11.67
C ILE A 460 9.78 -6.60 11.63
N ASP A 461 10.27 -7.76 12.07
CA ASP A 461 11.70 -8.09 12.09
C ASP A 461 12.26 -8.23 10.67
N ASN A 462 11.52 -8.89 9.77
CA ASN A 462 11.90 -9.00 8.35
C ASN A 462 12.04 -7.62 7.67
N CYS A 463 11.18 -6.65 7.99
CA CYS A 463 11.33 -5.30 7.44
C CYS A 463 12.59 -4.60 7.96
N ARG A 464 13.01 -4.93 9.20
CA ARG A 464 14.17 -4.33 9.87
C ARG A 464 15.47 -5.14 9.68
N GLU A 465 15.47 -6.14 8.79
CA GLU A 465 16.67 -6.92 8.49
C GLU A 465 17.87 -6.05 8.15
N PHE A 466 19.05 -6.44 8.67
CA PHE A 466 20.27 -5.69 8.43
C PHE A 466 20.67 -5.69 6.96
N ASP A 467 20.61 -6.86 6.32
CA ASP A 467 20.85 -7.00 4.89
C ASP A 467 19.63 -6.53 4.10
N GLU A 468 19.80 -5.51 3.28
CA GLU A 468 18.70 -4.95 2.48
C GLU A 468 18.10 -5.95 1.50
N ALA A 469 18.87 -6.91 0.99
CA ALA A 469 18.41 -7.94 0.07
C ALA A 469 17.45 -8.96 0.72
N GLN A 470 17.48 -9.07 2.06
CA GLN A 470 16.60 -9.97 2.81
C GLN A 470 15.27 -9.31 3.19
N ARG A 471 15.12 -8.01 3.00
CA ARG A 471 13.89 -7.29 3.34
C ARG A 471 12.78 -7.63 2.36
N LEU A 472 11.57 -7.81 2.87
CA LEU A 472 10.40 -8.08 2.05
C LEU A 472 10.06 -6.88 1.16
N SER A 473 9.52 -7.13 -0.03
CA SER A 473 8.90 -6.07 -0.82
C SER A 473 7.59 -5.60 -0.16
N ALA A 474 7.18 -4.37 -0.43
CA ALA A 474 5.92 -3.83 0.11
C ALA A 474 4.69 -4.67 -0.32
N GLY A 475 4.71 -5.28 -1.51
CA GLY A 475 3.63 -6.16 -1.98
C GLY A 475 3.54 -7.44 -1.16
N VAL A 476 4.64 -8.15 -0.97
CA VAL A 476 4.70 -9.35 -0.12
C VAL A 476 4.29 -9.04 1.33
N LEU A 477 4.67 -7.86 1.81
CA LEU A 477 4.30 -7.42 3.15
C LEU A 477 2.77 -7.23 3.28
N VAL A 478 2.11 -6.63 2.28
CA VAL A 478 0.64 -6.50 2.25
C VAL A 478 -0.02 -7.87 2.30
N ASP A 479 0.43 -8.84 1.49
CA ASP A 479 -0.15 -10.19 1.45
C ASP A 479 -0.04 -10.90 2.81
N LYS A 480 1.13 -10.83 3.42
CA LYS A 480 1.37 -11.44 4.73
C LYS A 480 0.57 -10.74 5.84
N LEU A 481 0.47 -9.41 5.84
CA LEU A 481 -0.33 -8.67 6.81
C LEU A 481 -1.83 -8.95 6.65
N CYS A 482 -2.34 -9.12 5.42
CA CYS A 482 -3.68 -9.62 5.20
C CYS A 482 -3.93 -10.95 5.91
N SER A 483 -3.00 -11.89 5.78
CA SER A 483 -3.09 -13.19 6.43
C SER A 483 -3.09 -13.08 7.97
N VAL A 484 -2.26 -12.19 8.52
CA VAL A 484 -2.22 -11.92 9.97
C VAL A 484 -3.56 -11.35 10.47
N VAL A 485 -4.14 -10.38 9.76
CA VAL A 485 -5.44 -9.80 10.13
C VAL A 485 -6.51 -10.89 10.14
N VAL A 486 -6.60 -11.72 9.10
CA VAL A 486 -7.57 -12.82 9.03
C VAL A 486 -7.39 -13.81 10.19
N GLN A 487 -6.16 -14.15 10.55
CA GLN A 487 -5.89 -15.05 11.68
C GLN A 487 -6.33 -14.44 13.02
N LEU A 488 -6.14 -13.14 13.22
CA LEU A 488 -6.55 -12.45 14.43
C LEU A 488 -8.06 -12.23 14.52
N GLU A 489 -8.78 -12.14 13.40
CA GLU A 489 -10.25 -12.06 13.36
C GLU A 489 -10.93 -13.41 13.68
N GLN A 490 -10.21 -14.51 13.53
CA GLN A 490 -10.73 -15.86 13.79
C GLN A 490 -10.53 -16.32 15.24
N ARG A 491 -9.74 -15.61 16.03
CA ARG A 491 -9.50 -15.83 17.46
C ARG A 491 -10.48 -15.04 18.32
#